data_d0e112455eec51a4e1264a8b3323f169
#
_entry.id   d0e112455eec51a4e1264a8b3323f169
#
_cell.length_a   1.000
_cell.length_b   1.000
_cell.length_c   1.000
_cell.angle_alpha   90.00
_cell.angle_beta   90.00
_cell.angle_gamma   90.00
#
_symmetry.space_group_name_H-M   'P 1'
#
loop_
_entity.id
_entity.type
_entity.pdbx_description
1 polymer ?
#
loop_
_entity_poly.entity_id
_entity_poly.type
_entity_poly.pdbx_seq_one_letter_code
_entity_poly.pdbx_strand_id
1 'polypeptide(L)'
;MQIQDESYIKWKLFLEGNDEAYSWLYTHHIQLLYQYGLQITPDTEVIKDCIQDVFIRIYKNKNKLSIPQNIKIYLMISLKNSIYNVFSKERSEESYAFNFYSMEEQYITENDFINEEERREQINEIKKILHVLTPRQREIIYYRFIEEMEYDEICQIIDINYQSAYNLLQRSLQKVRDTFGTPECIAWISILTTFFRETQKMHFL
;
A
#
# COMPACT_ATOMS: atom_id res chain seq x y z
N MET A 1 2.79 16.97 24.01
CA MET A 1 4.18 16.66 23.57
C MET A 1 4.02 15.62 22.48
N GLN A 2 4.08 16.04 21.18
CA GLN A 2 4.02 15.10 20.07
C GLN A 2 5.25 14.21 20.17
N ILE A 3 5.04 12.90 20.27
CA ILE A 3 6.10 11.91 20.09
C ILE A 3 6.57 12.11 18.65
N GLN A 4 7.74 12.70 18.47
CA GLN A 4 8.32 12.82 17.14
C GLN A 4 8.51 11.39 16.62
N ASP A 5 7.92 11.10 15.47
CA ASP A 5 8.06 9.83 14.77
C ASP A 5 9.57 9.51 14.62
N GLU A 6 9.96 8.31 14.99
CA GLU A 6 11.37 7.87 14.90
C GLU A 6 11.92 8.06 13.48
N SER A 7 11.10 7.81 12.47
CA SER A 7 11.46 8.04 11.06
C SER A 7 11.86 9.50 10.80
N TYR A 8 11.19 10.47 11.42
CA TYR A 8 11.53 11.88 11.31
C TYR A 8 12.92 12.17 11.87
N ILE A 9 13.24 11.62 13.05
CA ILE A 9 14.55 11.79 13.68
C ILE A 9 15.65 11.17 12.81
N LYS A 10 15.43 9.95 12.31
CA LYS A 10 16.38 9.25 11.44
C LYS A 10 16.56 9.97 10.11
N TRP A 11 15.50 10.52 9.52
CA TRP A 11 15.62 11.31 8.29
C TRP A 11 16.46 12.57 8.49
N LYS A 12 16.26 13.28 9.60
CA LYS A 12 17.07 14.44 9.94
C LYS A 12 18.56 14.08 10.07
N LEU A 13 18.88 13.05 10.85
CA LEU A 13 20.26 12.56 11.02
C LEU A 13 20.87 12.13 9.68
N PHE A 14 20.10 11.47 8.81
CA PHE A 14 20.56 11.12 7.47
C PHE A 14 20.93 12.37 6.65
N LEU A 15 20.12 13.42 6.67
CA LEU A 15 20.44 14.68 5.97
C LEU A 15 21.71 15.35 6.53
N GLU A 16 21.99 15.17 7.81
CA GLU A 16 23.22 15.62 8.48
C GLU A 16 24.44 14.73 8.16
N GLY A 17 24.26 13.63 7.40
CA GLY A 17 25.34 12.76 6.92
C GLY A 17 25.52 11.46 7.68
N ASN A 18 24.58 11.08 8.56
CA ASN A 18 24.65 9.83 9.31
C ASN A 18 24.17 8.64 8.44
N ASP A 19 25.10 7.77 8.02
CA ASP A 19 24.82 6.61 7.18
C ASP A 19 24.10 5.48 7.95
N GLU A 20 24.25 5.39 9.29
CA GLU A 20 23.50 4.44 10.10
C GLU A 20 22.00 4.80 10.12
N ALA A 21 21.69 6.09 10.18
CA ALA A 21 20.31 6.57 10.10
C ALA A 21 19.70 6.26 8.72
N TYR A 22 20.46 6.36 7.64
CA TYR A 22 20.03 5.93 6.31
C TYR A 22 19.76 4.41 6.25
N SER A 23 20.66 3.60 6.78
CA SER A 23 20.49 2.15 6.85
C SER A 23 19.24 1.77 7.66
N TRP A 24 18.98 2.46 8.77
CA TRP A 24 17.78 2.29 9.56
C TRP A 24 16.51 2.63 8.75
N LEU A 25 16.50 3.75 8.04
CA LEU A 25 15.36 4.13 7.19
C LEU A 25 15.05 3.06 6.14
N TYR A 26 16.09 2.50 5.52
CA TYR A 26 15.94 1.41 4.55
C TYR A 26 15.33 0.17 5.20
N THR A 27 15.95 -0.35 6.25
CA THR A 27 15.53 -1.60 6.90
C THR A 27 14.14 -1.48 7.54
N HIS A 28 13.81 -0.30 8.07
CA HIS A 28 12.52 -0.06 8.71
C HIS A 28 11.37 0.02 7.70
N HIS A 29 11.61 0.56 6.52
CA HIS A 29 10.54 0.79 5.54
C HIS A 29 10.47 -0.24 4.41
N ILE A 30 11.50 -1.08 4.20
CA ILE A 30 11.57 -1.98 3.06
C ILE A 30 10.38 -2.94 2.99
N GLN A 31 10.00 -3.52 4.13
CA GLN A 31 8.90 -4.49 4.19
C GLN A 31 7.55 -3.84 3.84
N LEU A 32 7.27 -2.68 4.41
CA LEU A 32 6.06 -1.91 4.10
C LEU A 32 6.00 -1.56 2.62
N LEU A 33 7.10 -1.09 2.05
CA LEU A 33 7.17 -0.72 0.64
C LEU A 33 6.99 -1.94 -0.28
N TYR A 34 7.56 -3.09 0.09
CA TYR A 34 7.39 -4.32 -0.66
C TYR A 34 5.93 -4.76 -0.68
N GLN A 35 5.27 -4.79 0.47
CA GLN A 35 3.85 -5.12 0.59
C GLN A 35 2.96 -4.13 -0.20
N TYR A 36 3.29 -2.86 -0.14
CA TYR A 36 2.61 -1.85 -0.94
C TYR A 36 2.83 -2.05 -2.43
N GLY A 37 4.04 -2.38 -2.86
CA GLY A 37 4.37 -2.68 -4.26
C GLY A 37 3.54 -3.85 -4.82
N LEU A 38 3.33 -4.90 -4.01
CA LEU A 38 2.48 -6.05 -4.37
C LEU A 38 1.01 -5.67 -4.62
N GLN A 39 0.51 -4.54 -4.11
CA GLN A 39 -0.83 -4.05 -4.46
C GLN A 39 -0.88 -3.44 -5.86
N ILE A 40 0.27 -3.05 -6.41
CA ILE A 40 0.38 -2.38 -7.72
C ILE A 40 0.75 -3.37 -8.82
N THR A 41 1.66 -4.29 -8.55
CA THR A 41 2.13 -5.30 -9.52
C THR A 41 2.50 -6.61 -8.82
N PRO A 42 2.26 -7.78 -9.45
CA PRO A 42 2.74 -9.06 -8.94
C PRO A 42 4.24 -9.29 -9.21
N ASP A 43 4.89 -8.47 -10.03
CA ASP A 43 6.30 -8.64 -10.38
C ASP A 43 7.21 -8.21 -9.22
N THR A 44 7.66 -9.21 -8.46
CA THR A 44 8.49 -9.02 -7.27
C THR A 44 9.86 -8.44 -7.56
N GLU A 45 10.43 -8.72 -8.74
CA GLU A 45 11.73 -8.19 -9.13
C GLU A 45 11.61 -6.70 -9.47
N VAL A 46 10.58 -6.31 -10.23
CA VAL A 46 10.28 -4.89 -10.47
C VAL A 46 10.08 -4.13 -9.15
N ILE A 47 9.39 -4.72 -8.17
CA ILE A 47 9.19 -4.08 -6.87
C ILE A 47 10.52 -3.85 -6.16
N LYS A 48 11.37 -4.88 -6.06
CA LYS A 48 12.69 -4.82 -5.40
C LYS A 48 13.58 -3.77 -6.05
N ASP A 49 13.67 -3.78 -7.38
CA ASP A 49 14.46 -2.83 -8.14
C ASP A 49 13.94 -1.39 -7.94
N CYS A 50 12.64 -1.18 -7.98
CA CYS A 50 12.05 0.12 -7.72
C CYS A 50 12.30 0.64 -6.30
N ILE A 51 12.23 -0.23 -5.27
CA ILE A 51 12.58 0.12 -3.89
C ILE A 51 14.04 0.55 -3.81
N GLN A 52 14.94 -0.24 -4.38
CA GLN A 52 16.37 0.07 -4.41
C GLN A 52 16.63 1.42 -5.10
N ASP A 53 16.03 1.65 -6.26
CA ASP A 53 16.14 2.90 -7.00
C ASP A 53 15.62 4.11 -6.22
N VAL A 54 14.53 3.97 -5.47
CA VAL A 54 14.01 5.03 -4.60
C VAL A 54 15.05 5.42 -3.56
N PHE A 55 15.62 4.44 -2.85
CA PHE A 55 16.62 4.72 -1.81
C PHE A 55 17.94 5.24 -2.39
N ILE A 56 18.40 4.73 -3.53
CA ILE A 56 19.58 5.28 -4.23
C ILE A 56 19.35 6.76 -4.60
N ARG A 57 18.17 7.11 -5.11
CA ARG A 57 17.84 8.51 -5.46
C ARG A 57 17.79 9.39 -4.23
N ILE A 58 17.23 8.91 -3.12
CA ILE A 58 17.21 9.61 -1.83
C ILE A 58 18.65 9.89 -1.37
N TYR A 59 19.53 8.88 -1.38
CA TYR A 59 20.93 9.04 -0.97
C TYR A 59 21.69 10.03 -1.85
N LYS A 60 21.58 9.88 -3.17
CA LYS A 60 22.28 10.76 -4.14
C LYS A 60 21.82 12.22 -4.06
N ASN A 61 20.58 12.46 -3.69
CA ASN A 61 19.99 13.80 -3.64
C ASN A 61 19.92 14.38 -2.23
N LYS A 62 20.52 13.76 -1.22
CA LYS A 62 20.39 14.14 0.20
C LYS A 62 20.56 15.64 0.46
N ASN A 63 21.50 16.29 -0.22
CA ASN A 63 21.80 17.71 -0.05
C ASN A 63 20.71 18.66 -0.60
N LYS A 64 19.73 18.12 -1.36
CA LYS A 64 18.61 18.86 -1.97
C LYS A 64 17.27 18.51 -1.34
N LEU A 65 17.25 17.48 -0.48
CA LEU A 65 16.01 17.01 0.14
C LEU A 65 15.70 17.82 1.40
N SER A 66 14.42 18.12 1.57
CA SER A 66 13.85 18.55 2.84
C SER A 66 13.30 17.35 3.61
N ILE A 67 12.96 17.56 4.89
CA ILE A 67 12.29 16.53 5.68
C ILE A 67 10.80 16.50 5.26
N PRO A 68 10.27 15.36 4.76
CA PRO A 68 8.86 15.23 4.46
C PRO A 68 8.00 15.34 5.71
N GLN A 69 6.77 15.83 5.59
CA GLN A 69 5.82 15.84 6.70
C GLN A 69 5.50 14.42 7.19
N ASN A 70 5.37 13.47 6.25
CA ASN A 70 5.19 12.05 6.52
C ASN A 70 6.13 11.25 5.63
N ILE A 71 7.13 10.60 6.24
CA ILE A 71 8.17 9.85 5.53
C ILE A 71 7.59 8.60 4.87
N LYS A 72 6.68 7.88 5.56
CA LYS A 72 5.97 6.71 5.01
C LYS A 72 5.29 7.08 3.69
N ILE A 73 4.50 8.13 3.68
CA ILE A 73 3.76 8.58 2.49
C ILE A 73 4.70 9.01 1.38
N TYR A 74 5.74 9.77 1.71
CA TYR A 74 6.76 10.18 0.74
C TYR A 74 7.41 8.97 0.04
N LEU A 75 7.76 7.94 0.80
CA LEU A 75 8.34 6.71 0.27
C LEU A 75 7.34 5.92 -0.59
N MET A 76 6.08 5.81 -0.15
CA MET A 76 5.01 5.14 -0.92
C MET A 76 4.76 5.85 -2.25
N ILE A 77 4.66 7.19 -2.27
CA ILE A 77 4.52 7.97 -3.51
C ILE A 77 5.74 7.76 -4.42
N SER A 78 6.94 7.77 -3.86
CA SER A 78 8.17 7.58 -4.61
C SER A 78 8.23 6.20 -5.26
N LEU A 79 7.83 5.15 -4.55
CA LEU A 79 7.76 3.79 -5.07
C LEU A 79 6.68 3.66 -6.15
N LYS A 80 5.46 4.15 -5.88
CA LYS A 80 4.36 4.15 -6.86
C LYS A 80 4.81 4.77 -8.18
N ASN A 81 5.39 5.96 -8.12
CA ASN A 81 5.89 6.65 -9.30
C ASN A 81 7.02 5.88 -10.00
N SER A 82 7.91 5.21 -9.24
CA SER A 82 8.96 4.38 -9.81
C SER A 82 8.39 3.20 -10.59
N ILE A 83 7.43 2.47 -10.01
CA ILE A 83 6.75 1.35 -10.67
C ILE A 83 6.01 1.82 -11.92
N TYR A 84 5.23 2.91 -11.83
CA TYR A 84 4.52 3.46 -12.99
C TYR A 84 5.45 3.90 -14.11
N ASN A 85 6.63 4.44 -13.79
CA ASN A 85 7.64 4.81 -14.79
C ASN A 85 8.23 3.60 -15.51
N VAL A 86 8.39 2.45 -14.84
CA VAL A 86 8.83 1.21 -15.50
C VAL A 86 7.79 0.78 -16.54
N PHE A 87 6.53 0.65 -16.13
CA PHE A 87 5.47 0.17 -17.02
C PHE A 87 5.08 1.17 -18.12
N SER A 88 5.16 2.49 -17.88
CA SER A 88 4.87 3.49 -18.91
C SER A 88 5.87 3.43 -20.08
N LYS A 89 7.10 3.00 -19.82
CA LYS A 89 8.10 2.76 -20.88
C LYS A 89 7.79 1.52 -21.72
N GLU A 90 7.11 0.54 -21.15
CA GLU A 90 6.75 -0.72 -21.80
C GLU A 90 5.41 -0.68 -22.55
N ARG A 91 4.73 0.47 -22.61
CA ARG A 91 3.46 0.71 -23.34
C ARG A 91 2.25 -0.15 -22.94
N SER A 92 2.17 -0.65 -21.75
CA SER A 92 1.01 -1.39 -21.28
C SER A 92 0.28 -0.68 -20.12
N GLU A 93 -0.65 0.21 -20.45
CA GLU A 93 -1.47 0.91 -19.43
C GLU A 93 -2.33 -0.04 -18.58
N GLU A 94 -2.61 -1.24 -19.06
CA GLU A 94 -3.41 -2.24 -18.34
C GLU A 94 -2.63 -3.01 -17.26
N SER A 95 -1.29 -2.99 -17.27
CA SER A 95 -0.47 -3.83 -16.38
C SER A 95 -0.17 -3.22 -15.01
N TYR A 96 -0.56 -1.98 -14.73
CA TYR A 96 -0.32 -1.30 -13.44
C TYR A 96 -1.59 -0.73 -12.82
N ALA A 97 -2.63 -1.53 -12.78
CA ALA A 97 -3.83 -1.20 -12.03
C ALA A 97 -3.67 -1.66 -10.57
N PHE A 98 -4.10 -0.87 -9.62
CA PHE A 98 -4.17 -1.26 -8.21
C PHE A 98 -5.13 -2.46 -8.06
N ASN A 99 -4.62 -3.67 -7.85
CA ASN A 99 -5.37 -4.92 -8.04
C ASN A 99 -5.41 -5.84 -6.81
N PHE A 100 -4.76 -5.51 -5.71
CA PHE A 100 -4.64 -6.40 -4.56
C PHE A 100 -4.01 -7.77 -4.91
N TYR A 101 -2.98 -7.77 -5.77
CA TYR A 101 -2.30 -9.00 -6.19
C TYR A 101 -1.77 -9.85 -5.05
N SER A 102 -1.41 -9.23 -3.92
CA SER A 102 -0.91 -9.93 -2.73
C SER A 102 -1.89 -10.94 -2.14
N MET A 103 -3.18 -10.87 -2.48
CA MET A 103 -4.17 -11.80 -1.96
C MET A 103 -4.06 -13.21 -2.54
N GLU A 104 -3.50 -13.39 -3.73
CA GLU A 104 -3.45 -14.71 -4.38
C GLU A 104 -2.21 -15.50 -4.04
N GLU A 105 -1.05 -14.86 -3.96
CA GLU A 105 0.24 -15.54 -3.79
C GLU A 105 0.62 -15.77 -2.32
N GLN A 106 0.22 -14.90 -1.41
CA GLN A 106 0.60 -14.99 0.00
C GLN A 106 -0.08 -16.11 0.78
N TYR A 107 -1.17 -16.69 0.25
CA TYR A 107 -1.97 -17.71 0.94
C TYR A 107 -1.72 -19.14 0.48
N ILE A 108 -0.89 -19.36 -0.53
CA ILE A 108 -0.53 -20.71 -1.00
C ILE A 108 0.71 -21.25 -0.27
N THR A 109 1.43 -20.42 0.46
CA THR A 109 2.64 -20.84 1.20
C THR A 109 2.31 -21.31 2.61
N GLU A 110 2.23 -22.65 2.72
CA GLU A 110 2.60 -23.51 3.85
C GLU A 110 2.01 -23.23 5.26
N ASN A 111 1.33 -24.27 5.76
CA ASN A 111 1.16 -24.63 7.17
C ASN A 111 -0.02 -24.12 7.99
N ASP A 112 -1.27 -24.24 7.48
CA ASP A 112 -2.37 -24.46 8.44
C ASP A 112 -3.49 -25.30 7.84
N PHE A 113 -3.44 -26.60 8.06
CA PHE A 113 -4.42 -27.60 7.57
C PHE A 113 -5.80 -27.55 8.24
N ILE A 114 -6.08 -26.59 9.10
CA ILE A 114 -7.29 -26.62 9.94
C ILE A 114 -8.42 -25.68 9.46
N ASN A 115 -8.15 -24.70 8.59
CA ASN A 115 -9.16 -23.73 8.13
C ASN A 115 -9.02 -23.31 6.65
N GLU A 116 -8.54 -24.20 5.79
CA GLU A 116 -8.33 -23.86 4.36
C GLU A 116 -9.64 -23.54 3.62
N GLU A 117 -10.74 -24.21 3.97
CA GLU A 117 -12.00 -24.07 3.26
C GLU A 117 -12.71 -22.73 3.59
N GLU A 118 -12.82 -22.38 4.87
CA GLU A 118 -13.38 -21.10 5.31
C GLU A 118 -12.53 -19.91 4.80
N ARG A 119 -11.20 -20.07 4.78
CA ARG A 119 -10.28 -19.05 4.30
C ARG A 119 -10.36 -18.86 2.79
N ARG A 120 -10.49 -19.93 2.03
CA ARG A 120 -10.74 -19.87 0.57
C ARG A 120 -12.08 -19.21 0.25
N GLU A 121 -13.12 -19.48 1.03
CA GLU A 121 -14.42 -18.82 0.87
C GLU A 121 -14.31 -17.31 1.14
N GLN A 122 -13.64 -16.89 2.21
CA GLN A 122 -13.40 -15.48 2.52
C GLN A 122 -12.62 -14.76 1.41
N ILE A 123 -11.57 -15.37 0.88
CA ILE A 123 -10.80 -14.83 -0.25
C ILE A 123 -11.68 -14.68 -1.48
N ASN A 124 -12.50 -15.68 -1.78
CA ASN A 124 -13.40 -15.64 -2.93
C ASN A 124 -14.46 -14.53 -2.79
N GLU A 125 -14.99 -14.31 -1.59
CA GLU A 125 -15.93 -13.21 -1.33
C GLU A 125 -15.24 -11.84 -1.51
N ILE A 126 -14.02 -11.67 -0.99
CA ILE A 126 -13.24 -10.44 -1.18
C ILE A 126 -12.98 -10.21 -2.68
N LYS A 127 -12.58 -11.25 -3.43
CA LYS A 127 -12.34 -11.15 -4.88
C LYS A 127 -13.59 -10.69 -5.64
N LYS A 128 -14.77 -11.26 -5.34
CA LYS A 128 -16.03 -10.85 -5.96
C LYS A 128 -16.29 -9.36 -5.77
N ILE A 129 -16.07 -8.85 -4.56
CA ILE A 129 -16.29 -7.45 -4.24
C ILE A 129 -15.25 -6.54 -4.91
N LEU A 130 -13.97 -6.93 -4.87
CA LEU A 130 -12.93 -6.17 -5.56
C LEU A 130 -13.15 -6.15 -7.07
N HIS A 131 -13.74 -7.20 -7.63
CA HIS A 131 -13.98 -7.28 -9.09
C HIS A 131 -15.00 -6.25 -9.58
N VAL A 132 -15.98 -5.86 -8.77
CA VAL A 132 -16.94 -4.81 -9.15
C VAL A 132 -16.37 -3.39 -9.04
N LEU A 133 -15.27 -3.20 -8.33
CA LEU A 133 -14.63 -1.91 -8.13
C LEU A 133 -13.63 -1.58 -9.26
N THR A 134 -13.56 -0.32 -9.65
CA THR A 134 -12.47 0.15 -10.52
C THR A 134 -11.14 0.17 -9.76
N PRO A 135 -9.97 0.15 -10.44
CA PRO A 135 -8.67 0.24 -9.77
C PRO A 135 -8.58 1.42 -8.80
N ARG A 136 -9.07 2.59 -9.19
CA ARG A 136 -9.08 3.79 -8.34
C ARG A 136 -9.97 3.66 -7.11
N GLN A 137 -11.08 2.93 -7.24
CA GLN A 137 -11.97 2.63 -6.12
C GLN A 137 -11.36 1.61 -5.15
N ARG A 138 -10.61 0.64 -5.66
CA ARG A 138 -9.83 -0.29 -4.83
C ARG A 138 -8.74 0.44 -4.05
N GLU A 139 -8.01 1.30 -4.75
CA GLU A 139 -6.91 2.08 -4.18
C GLU A 139 -7.34 2.92 -2.97
N ILE A 140 -8.46 3.65 -3.06
CA ILE A 140 -8.93 4.49 -1.95
C ILE A 140 -9.43 3.65 -0.76
N ILE A 141 -10.05 2.49 -1.02
CA ILE A 141 -10.46 1.55 0.03
C ILE A 141 -9.24 1.01 0.75
N TYR A 142 -8.19 0.62 0.02
CA TYR A 142 -6.93 0.16 0.59
C TYR A 142 -6.33 1.20 1.55
N TYR A 143 -6.15 2.43 1.10
CA TYR A 143 -5.56 3.46 1.95
C TYR A 143 -6.42 3.77 3.18
N ARG A 144 -7.73 3.82 3.03
CA ARG A 144 -8.61 4.20 4.15
C ARG A 144 -8.79 3.09 5.19
N PHE A 145 -8.94 1.85 4.76
CA PHE A 145 -9.32 0.76 5.67
C PHE A 145 -8.17 -0.19 6.03
N ILE A 146 -7.17 -0.34 5.17
CA ILE A 146 -6.04 -1.23 5.40
C ILE A 146 -4.86 -0.45 5.97
N GLU A 147 -4.50 0.64 5.33
CA GLU A 147 -3.43 1.53 5.80
C GLU A 147 -3.89 2.53 6.86
N GLU A 148 -5.19 2.59 7.14
CA GLU A 148 -5.84 3.47 8.14
C GLU A 148 -5.49 4.96 7.95
N MET A 149 -5.22 5.37 6.70
CA MET A 149 -4.78 6.73 6.38
C MET A 149 -5.90 7.76 6.53
N GLU A 150 -5.52 8.95 6.95
CA GLU A 150 -6.40 10.11 6.92
C GLU A 150 -6.58 10.67 5.51
N TYR A 151 -7.68 11.41 5.27
CA TYR A 151 -7.98 11.92 3.93
C TYR A 151 -6.88 12.79 3.34
N ASP A 152 -6.21 13.61 4.16
CA ASP A 152 -5.12 14.48 3.69
C ASP A 152 -3.92 13.66 3.18
N GLU A 153 -3.65 12.52 3.80
CA GLU A 153 -2.62 11.58 3.39
C GLU A 153 -3.01 10.87 2.08
N ILE A 154 -4.25 10.41 2.01
CA ILE A 154 -4.81 9.79 0.80
C ILE A 154 -4.75 10.79 -0.38
N CYS A 155 -5.13 12.05 -0.16
CA CYS A 155 -5.07 13.09 -1.19
C CYS A 155 -3.67 13.25 -1.78
N GLN A 156 -2.63 13.16 -0.94
CA GLN A 156 -1.23 13.25 -1.41
C GLN A 156 -0.84 12.05 -2.28
N ILE A 157 -1.23 10.81 -1.89
CA ILE A 157 -0.83 9.60 -2.62
C ILE A 157 -1.55 9.48 -3.96
N ILE A 158 -2.84 9.80 -4.00
CA ILE A 158 -3.65 9.62 -5.21
C ILE A 158 -3.81 10.91 -6.03
N ASP A 159 -3.16 12.00 -5.60
CA ASP A 159 -3.14 13.31 -6.29
C ASP A 159 -4.54 13.83 -6.61
N ILE A 160 -5.40 13.96 -5.59
CA ILE A 160 -6.73 14.56 -5.70
C ILE A 160 -7.02 15.43 -4.49
N ASN A 161 -8.00 16.34 -4.61
CA ASN A 161 -8.44 17.14 -3.48
C ASN A 161 -9.34 16.35 -2.51
N TYR A 162 -9.51 16.87 -1.29
CA TYR A 162 -10.28 16.26 -0.22
C TYR A 162 -11.70 15.88 -0.64
N GLN A 163 -12.44 16.78 -1.29
CA GLN A 163 -13.81 16.52 -1.72
C GLN A 163 -13.88 15.37 -2.74
N SER A 164 -12.92 15.29 -3.64
CA SER A 164 -12.83 14.21 -4.63
C SER A 164 -12.51 12.88 -3.96
N ALA A 165 -11.60 12.86 -2.98
CA ALA A 165 -11.27 11.65 -2.20
C ALA A 165 -12.50 11.17 -1.43
N TYR A 166 -13.17 12.06 -0.70
CA TYR A 166 -14.39 11.75 0.03
C TYR A 166 -15.48 11.17 -0.90
N ASN A 167 -15.76 11.83 -2.01
CA ASN A 167 -16.77 11.38 -2.98
C ASN A 167 -16.38 10.05 -3.64
N LEU A 168 -15.10 9.83 -3.91
CA LEU A 168 -14.61 8.56 -4.46
C LEU A 168 -14.86 7.43 -3.47
N LEU A 169 -14.50 7.61 -2.19
CA LEU A 169 -14.74 6.60 -1.16
C LEU A 169 -16.24 6.31 -1.00
N GLN A 170 -17.09 7.36 -0.90
CA GLN A 170 -18.53 7.17 -0.75
C GLN A 170 -19.13 6.39 -1.92
N ARG A 171 -18.74 6.71 -3.17
CA ARG A 171 -19.18 5.97 -4.37
C ARG A 171 -18.68 4.53 -4.38
N SER A 172 -17.47 4.27 -3.88
CA SER A 172 -16.92 2.93 -3.78
C SER A 172 -17.73 2.08 -2.80
N LEU A 173 -18.01 2.60 -1.61
CA LEU A 173 -18.81 1.93 -0.59
C LEU A 173 -20.28 1.75 -1.03
N GLN A 174 -20.85 2.76 -1.72
CA GLN A 174 -22.20 2.66 -2.27
C GLN A 174 -22.28 1.53 -3.30
N LYS A 175 -21.31 1.43 -4.20
CA LYS A 175 -21.28 0.38 -5.22
C LYS A 175 -21.20 -1.03 -4.61
N VAL A 176 -20.43 -1.21 -3.54
CA VAL A 176 -20.40 -2.49 -2.80
C VAL A 176 -21.76 -2.76 -2.16
N ARG A 177 -22.35 -1.78 -1.49
CA ARG A 177 -23.69 -1.91 -0.87
C ARG A 177 -24.79 -2.26 -1.88
N ASP A 178 -24.79 -1.61 -3.04
CA ASP A 178 -25.79 -1.85 -4.08
C ASP A 178 -25.64 -3.24 -4.70
N THR A 179 -24.43 -3.80 -4.70
CA THR A 179 -24.16 -5.12 -5.29
C THR A 179 -24.41 -6.26 -4.31
N PHE A 180 -24.04 -6.10 -3.04
CA PHE A 180 -24.01 -7.20 -2.06
C PHE A 180 -24.90 -6.98 -0.83
N GLY A 181 -25.45 -5.79 -0.63
CA GLY A 181 -26.24 -5.43 0.54
C GLY A 181 -25.45 -4.72 1.64
N THR A 182 -26.17 -4.06 2.56
CA THR A 182 -25.53 -3.28 3.64
C THR A 182 -24.86 -4.15 4.70
N PRO A 183 -25.47 -5.23 5.22
CA PRO A 183 -24.84 -6.11 6.19
C PRO A 183 -23.53 -6.72 5.67
N GLU A 184 -23.55 -7.18 4.43
CA GLU A 184 -22.43 -7.79 3.75
C GLU A 184 -21.29 -6.79 3.53
N CYS A 185 -21.60 -5.53 3.21
CA CYS A 185 -20.62 -4.47 3.06
C CYS A 185 -19.83 -4.21 4.35
N ILE A 186 -20.49 -4.20 5.50
CA ILE A 186 -19.86 -4.02 6.81
C ILE A 186 -18.99 -5.23 7.17
N ALA A 187 -19.55 -6.44 6.99
CA ALA A 187 -18.82 -7.68 7.21
C ALA A 187 -17.58 -7.76 6.33
N TRP A 188 -17.69 -7.37 5.07
CA TRP A 188 -16.58 -7.36 4.13
C TRP A 188 -15.44 -6.41 4.55
N ILE A 189 -15.75 -5.18 4.97
CA ILE A 189 -14.72 -4.25 5.45
C ILE A 189 -13.99 -4.85 6.65
N SER A 190 -14.71 -5.49 7.57
CA SER A 190 -14.12 -6.16 8.73
C SER A 190 -13.23 -7.34 8.31
N ILE A 191 -13.68 -8.17 7.38
CA ILE A 191 -12.91 -9.29 6.83
C ILE A 191 -11.65 -8.76 6.13
N LEU A 192 -11.79 -7.74 5.29
CA LEU A 192 -10.67 -7.13 4.57
C LEU A 192 -9.60 -6.59 5.53
N THR A 193 -10.02 -5.84 6.54
CA THR A 193 -9.08 -5.28 7.53
C THR A 193 -8.40 -6.35 8.37
N THR A 194 -9.13 -7.38 8.80
CA THR A 194 -8.57 -8.51 9.57
C THR A 194 -7.57 -9.29 8.72
N PHE A 195 -7.94 -9.60 7.50
CA PHE A 195 -7.12 -10.31 6.54
C PHE A 195 -5.77 -9.62 6.32
N PHE A 196 -5.76 -8.33 6.01
CA PHE A 196 -4.51 -7.60 5.79
C PHE A 196 -3.68 -7.42 7.07
N ARG A 197 -4.30 -7.29 8.23
CA ARG A 197 -3.57 -7.27 9.51
C ARG A 197 -2.85 -8.58 9.82
N GLU A 198 -3.46 -9.70 9.48
CA GLU A 198 -2.84 -11.02 9.67
C GLU A 198 -1.67 -11.21 8.70
N THR A 199 -1.81 -10.83 7.44
CA THR A 199 -0.73 -10.92 6.45
C THR A 199 0.47 -10.06 6.83
N GLN A 200 0.25 -8.86 7.34
CA GLN A 200 1.34 -8.01 7.81
C GLN A 200 2.10 -8.62 9.00
N LYS A 201 1.42 -9.36 9.89
CA LYS A 201 2.06 -9.98 11.06
C LYS A 201 2.90 -11.20 10.71
N MET A 202 2.48 -12.01 9.72
CA MET A 202 3.21 -13.24 9.34
C MET A 202 4.58 -12.99 8.72
N HIS A 203 4.83 -11.79 8.19
CA HIS A 203 6.13 -11.41 7.64
C HIS A 203 7.10 -10.81 8.67
N PHE A 204 6.72 -10.74 9.95
CA PHE A 204 7.57 -10.29 11.06
C PHE A 204 8.26 -11.45 11.81
N LEU A 205 8.06 -12.71 11.41
CA LEU A 205 8.72 -13.91 11.92
C LEU A 205 9.71 -14.46 10.90
#